data_d1ab0b65c28b68d0e1c2994ee039b826
#
_entry.id   d1ab0b65c28b68d0e1c2994ee039b826
#
_cell.length_a   1.000
_cell.length_b   1.000
_cell.length_c   1.000
_cell.angle_alpha   90.00
_cell.angle_beta   90.00
_cell.angle_gamma   90.00
#
_symmetry.space_group_name_H-M   'P 1'
#
loop_
_entity.id
_entity.type
_entity.pdbx_description
1 polymer ?
#
loop_
_entity_poly.entity_id
_entity_poly.type
_entity_poly.pdbx_seq_one_letter_code
_entity_poly.pdbx_strand_id
1 'polypeptide(L)'
;MESKFDLEGLKILVVDDSKTIRRTAETLLAKEGCEVFTAVDGFDALSKIADHRPDIIFVDIMMPRLDGYQTCSLIKNNQVFKTTPVIMLSSKDGLFDRARGRLVGSEQYLTKPFTKDELLDAIRSHSSKSDRTAGS
;
A
#
# COMPACT_ATOMS: atom_id res chain seq x y z
N MET A 1 -2.22 -20.68 -13.87
CA MET A 1 -1.50 -20.58 -13.11
C MET A 1 -1.20 -19.32 -12.69
N GLU A 2 -1.24 -18.90 -11.80
CA GLU A 2 -1.01 -17.79 -11.46
C GLU A 2 0.03 -17.48 -11.28
N SER A 3 0.19 -16.77 -11.28
CA SER A 3 1.39 -16.64 -11.41
C SER A 3 2.07 -15.53 -10.80
N LYS A 4 3.22 -15.68 -10.29
CA LYS A 4 3.97 -14.58 -9.76
C LYS A 4 4.41 -13.61 -10.84
N PHE A 5 4.26 -13.98 -12.08
CA PHE A 5 4.57 -13.03 -13.16
C PHE A 5 3.67 -11.82 -13.11
N ASP A 6 2.49 -11.95 -12.55
CA ASP A 6 1.58 -10.82 -12.41
C ASP A 6 2.17 -9.73 -11.53
N LEU A 7 3.05 -10.11 -10.63
CA LEU A 7 3.63 -9.19 -9.65
C LEU A 7 5.06 -8.79 -9.99
N GLU A 8 5.64 -9.42 -10.99
CA GLU A 8 7.04 -9.17 -11.35
C GLU A 8 7.24 -7.72 -11.75
N GLY A 9 8.17 -7.05 -11.09
CA GLY A 9 8.48 -5.66 -11.40
C GLY A 9 7.48 -4.64 -10.89
N LEU A 10 6.44 -5.09 -10.20
CA LEU A 10 5.46 -4.18 -9.65
C LEU A 10 6.10 -3.36 -8.54
N LYS A 11 5.91 -2.05 -8.56
CA LYS A 11 6.48 -1.16 -7.55
C LYS A 11 5.51 -0.97 -6.41
N ILE A 12 5.95 -1.32 -5.21
CA ILE A 12 5.09 -1.26 -4.03
C ILE A 12 5.76 -0.40 -2.97
N LEU A 13 5.01 0.52 -2.39
CA LEU A 13 5.48 1.33 -1.27
C LEU A 13 4.77 0.86 -0.01
N VAL A 14 5.54 0.60 1.05
CA VAL A 14 5.00 0.22 2.35
C VAL A 14 5.37 1.29 3.36
N VAL A 15 4.36 1.93 3.93
CA VAL A 15 4.53 3.04 4.87
C VAL A 15 4.08 2.58 6.25
N ASP A 16 5.01 2.45 7.18
CA ASP A 16 4.70 2.03 8.54
C ASP A 16 5.85 2.46 9.44
N ASP A 17 5.55 2.98 10.62
CA ASP A 17 6.60 3.40 11.53
C ASP A 17 7.26 2.19 12.22
N SER A 18 6.69 0.99 12.09
CA SER A 18 7.27 -0.22 12.65
C SER A 18 8.28 -0.83 11.67
N LYS A 19 9.53 -0.91 12.10
CA LYS A 19 10.56 -1.52 11.29
C LYS A 19 10.26 -2.98 11.00
N THR A 20 9.67 -3.69 11.98
CA THR A 20 9.32 -5.09 11.80
C THR A 20 8.30 -5.27 10.69
N ILE A 21 7.28 -4.45 10.67
CA ILE A 21 6.25 -4.52 9.63
C ILE A 21 6.84 -4.23 8.26
N ARG A 22 7.67 -3.17 8.17
CA ARG A 22 8.30 -2.82 6.90
C ARG A 22 9.14 -3.97 6.37
N ARG A 23 9.96 -4.58 7.25
CA ARG A 23 10.81 -5.70 6.84
C ARG A 23 10.03 -6.92 6.44
N THR A 24 8.97 -7.23 7.18
CA THR A 24 8.13 -8.38 6.87
C THR A 24 7.52 -8.23 5.49
N ALA A 25 6.90 -7.09 5.23
CA ALA A 25 6.27 -6.84 3.94
C ALA A 25 7.31 -6.87 2.82
N GLU A 26 8.44 -6.21 3.03
CA GLU A 26 9.50 -6.16 2.03
C GLU A 26 9.99 -7.55 1.67
N THR A 27 10.25 -8.40 2.68
CA THR A 27 10.73 -9.74 2.45
C THR A 27 9.71 -10.58 1.68
N LEU A 28 8.45 -10.52 2.10
CA LEU A 28 7.40 -11.28 1.45
C LEU A 28 7.22 -10.89 -0.01
N LEU A 29 7.21 -9.59 -0.27
CA LEU A 29 6.92 -9.09 -1.60
C LEU A 29 8.11 -9.20 -2.54
N ALA A 30 9.33 -9.05 -2.02
CA ALA A 30 10.52 -9.20 -2.84
C ALA A 30 10.62 -10.60 -3.41
N LYS A 31 10.19 -11.59 -2.65
CA LYS A 31 10.19 -12.98 -3.11
C LYS A 31 9.26 -13.21 -4.29
N GLU A 32 8.29 -12.34 -4.45
CA GLU A 32 7.34 -12.45 -5.56
C GLU A 32 7.78 -11.63 -6.77
N GLY A 33 8.96 -11.04 -6.71
CA GLY A 33 9.49 -10.27 -7.83
C GLY A 33 9.11 -8.80 -7.81
N CYS A 34 8.48 -8.32 -6.74
CA CYS A 34 8.11 -6.92 -6.62
C CYS A 34 9.32 -6.05 -6.29
N GLU A 35 9.27 -4.82 -6.73
CA GLU A 35 10.25 -3.81 -6.35
C GLU A 35 9.63 -3.05 -5.18
N VAL A 36 10.20 -3.18 -3.99
CA VAL A 36 9.60 -2.66 -2.78
C VAL A 36 10.37 -1.47 -2.23
N PHE A 37 9.64 -0.40 -1.96
CA PHE A 37 10.17 0.79 -1.30
C PHE A 37 9.48 0.91 0.05
N THR A 38 10.16 1.45 1.03
CA THR A 38 9.58 1.62 2.37
C THR A 38 9.70 3.07 2.81
N ALA A 39 8.77 3.48 3.67
CA ALA A 39 8.78 4.82 4.25
C ALA A 39 8.40 4.71 5.71
N VAL A 40 8.93 5.60 6.54
CA VAL A 40 8.75 5.52 7.99
C VAL A 40 7.57 6.35 8.49
N ASP A 41 7.11 7.30 7.70
CA ASP A 41 5.97 8.14 8.06
C ASP A 41 5.34 8.73 6.81
N GLY A 42 4.29 9.52 6.99
CA GLY A 42 3.55 10.09 5.86
C GLY A 42 4.36 11.05 5.02
N PHE A 43 5.23 11.83 5.64
CA PHE A 43 6.05 12.78 4.89
C PHE A 43 7.08 12.06 4.04
N ASP A 44 7.72 11.04 4.63
CA ASP A 44 8.67 10.20 3.89
C ASP A 44 7.94 9.50 2.73
N ALA A 45 6.69 9.09 2.96
CA ALA A 45 5.89 8.45 1.93
C ALA A 45 5.68 9.37 0.74
N LEU A 46 5.33 10.63 0.99
CA LEU A 46 5.09 11.56 -0.11
C LEU A 46 6.34 11.75 -0.96
N SER A 47 7.50 11.80 -0.31
CA SER A 47 8.78 11.90 -1.01
C SER A 47 9.04 10.67 -1.88
N LYS A 48 8.83 9.48 -1.31
CA LYS A 48 9.05 8.23 -2.05
C LYS A 48 8.09 8.06 -3.20
N ILE A 49 6.86 8.52 -3.03
CA ILE A 49 5.85 8.46 -4.10
C ILE A 49 6.30 9.32 -5.28
N ALA A 50 6.77 10.53 -4.99
CA ALA A 50 7.23 11.43 -6.05
C ALA A 50 8.44 10.85 -6.78
N ASP A 51 9.35 10.24 -6.04
CA ASP A 51 10.59 9.72 -6.63
C ASP A 51 10.38 8.43 -7.41
N HIS A 52 9.54 7.54 -6.93
CA HIS A 52 9.45 6.18 -7.47
C HIS A 52 8.15 5.85 -8.17
N ARG A 53 7.09 6.61 -7.93
CA ARG A 53 5.77 6.39 -8.55
C ARG A 53 5.31 4.94 -8.41
N PRO A 54 5.03 4.51 -7.17
CA PRO A 54 4.63 3.12 -6.95
C PRO A 54 3.30 2.79 -7.61
N ASP A 55 3.10 1.52 -7.90
CA ASP A 55 1.86 1.03 -8.48
C ASP A 55 0.79 0.82 -7.43
N ILE A 56 1.20 0.58 -6.18
CA ILE A 56 0.26 0.41 -5.07
C ILE A 56 0.95 0.81 -3.78
N ILE A 57 0.18 1.34 -2.83
CA ILE A 57 0.72 1.87 -1.58
C ILE A 57 -0.01 1.23 -0.40
N PHE A 58 0.76 0.69 0.56
CA PHE A 58 0.23 0.25 1.84
C PHE A 58 0.62 1.29 2.87
N VAL A 59 -0.32 1.77 3.67
CA VAL A 59 -0.03 2.81 4.65
C VAL A 59 -0.67 2.51 6.00
N ASP A 60 0.17 2.55 7.04
CA ASP A 60 -0.27 2.36 8.42
C ASP A 60 -1.19 3.52 8.83
N ILE A 61 -2.28 3.20 9.49
CA ILE A 61 -3.22 4.23 9.95
C ILE A 61 -2.64 5.04 11.08
N MET A 62 -1.99 4.37 12.03
CA MET A 62 -1.49 5.03 13.24
C MET A 62 -0.04 5.44 13.10
N MET A 63 0.19 6.66 12.69
CA MET A 63 1.54 7.21 12.59
C MET A 63 1.56 8.59 13.20
N PRO A 64 2.71 9.01 13.76
CA PRO A 64 2.79 10.35 14.36
C PRO A 64 2.76 11.44 13.30
N ARG A 65 2.25 12.59 13.67
CA ARG A 65 2.21 13.82 12.86
C ARG A 65 1.27 13.74 11.67
N LEU A 66 1.47 12.80 10.76
CA LEU A 66 0.63 12.64 9.58
C LEU A 66 0.16 11.20 9.57
N ASP A 67 -1.07 10.94 9.98
CA ASP A 67 -1.58 9.58 10.07
C ASP A 67 -1.94 9.02 8.68
N GLY A 68 -2.38 7.78 8.65
CA GLY A 68 -2.67 7.10 7.40
C GLY A 68 -3.83 7.73 6.64
N TYR A 69 -4.85 8.19 7.33
CA TYR A 69 -5.98 8.85 6.66
C TYR A 69 -5.53 10.15 6.01
N GLN A 70 -4.75 10.93 6.72
CA GLN A 70 -4.23 12.20 6.20
C GLN A 70 -3.31 11.96 5.01
N THR A 71 -2.44 10.95 5.12
CA THR A 71 -1.53 10.60 4.04
C THR A 71 -2.31 10.16 2.80
N CYS A 72 -3.29 9.30 2.99
CA CYS A 72 -4.13 8.84 1.88
C CYS A 72 -4.86 10.02 1.22
N SER A 73 -5.40 10.92 2.02
CA SER A 73 -6.10 12.09 1.50
C SER A 73 -5.18 12.93 0.61
N LEU A 74 -3.94 13.14 1.05
CA LEU A 74 -2.99 13.92 0.26
C LEU A 74 -2.66 13.22 -1.05
N ILE A 75 -2.51 11.91 -1.02
CA ILE A 75 -2.24 11.14 -2.24
C ILE A 75 -3.42 11.25 -3.21
N LYS A 76 -4.63 11.04 -2.71
CA LYS A 76 -5.83 11.02 -3.54
C LYS A 76 -6.23 12.38 -4.06
N ASN A 77 -5.76 13.45 -3.42
CA ASN A 77 -6.02 14.79 -3.90
C ASN A 77 -4.94 15.31 -4.84
N ASN A 78 -3.94 14.50 -5.12
CA ASN A 78 -2.88 14.89 -6.06
C ASN A 78 -3.26 14.42 -7.46
N GLN A 79 -3.17 15.31 -8.43
CA GLN A 79 -3.58 14.99 -9.80
C GLN A 79 -2.80 13.85 -10.41
N VAL A 80 -1.53 13.70 -10.04
CA VAL A 80 -0.68 12.66 -10.59
C VAL A 80 -0.93 11.31 -9.93
N PHE A 81 -1.16 11.30 -8.61
CA PHE A 81 -1.21 10.06 -7.84
C PHE A 81 -2.59 9.60 -7.41
N LYS A 82 -3.63 10.36 -7.76
CA LYS A 82 -4.98 10.06 -7.27
C LYS A 82 -5.51 8.70 -7.71
N THR A 83 -4.96 8.13 -8.77
CA THR A 83 -5.41 6.82 -9.25
C THR A 83 -4.61 5.66 -8.66
N THR A 84 -3.55 5.95 -7.90
CA THR A 84 -2.75 4.91 -7.29
C THR A 84 -3.53 4.28 -6.13
N PRO A 85 -3.72 2.96 -6.14
CA PRO A 85 -4.46 2.32 -5.04
C PRO A 85 -3.74 2.45 -3.70
N VAL A 86 -4.51 2.74 -2.66
CA VAL A 86 -3.99 2.86 -1.30
C VAL A 86 -4.72 1.86 -0.41
N ILE A 87 -3.95 0.98 0.22
CA ILE A 87 -4.46 -0.03 1.15
C ILE A 87 -4.03 0.38 2.55
N MET A 88 -4.98 0.51 3.46
CA MET A 88 -4.67 0.91 4.84
C MET A 88 -4.27 -0.30 5.67
N LEU A 89 -3.29 -0.11 6.55
CA LEU A 89 -2.87 -1.16 7.47
C LEU A 89 -3.32 -0.78 8.88
N SER A 90 -4.13 -1.62 9.49
CA SER A 90 -4.71 -1.35 10.80
C SER A 90 -4.22 -2.39 11.80
N SER A 91 -3.86 -1.96 13.01
CA SER A 91 -3.48 -2.91 14.03
C SER A 91 -4.71 -3.72 14.46
N LYS A 92 -4.45 -4.89 15.04
CA LYS A 92 -5.51 -5.77 15.49
C LYS A 92 -6.42 -5.07 16.49
N ASP A 93 -5.82 -4.26 17.36
CA ASP A 93 -6.56 -3.53 18.36
C ASP A 93 -6.97 -2.13 17.90
N GLY A 94 -6.59 -1.79 16.68
CA GLY A 94 -6.93 -0.48 16.12
C GLY A 94 -8.36 -0.47 15.64
N LEU A 95 -8.92 0.71 15.58
CA LEU A 95 -10.29 0.88 15.10
C LEU A 95 -10.25 1.54 13.74
N PHE A 96 -10.25 0.69 12.70
CA PHE A 96 -10.32 1.24 11.35
C PHE A 96 -11.72 1.79 11.13
N ASP A 97 -11.79 3.06 10.78
CA ASP A 97 -13.06 3.71 10.48
C ASP A 97 -13.32 3.55 8.98
N ARG A 98 -14.20 2.64 8.62
CA ARG A 98 -14.50 2.36 7.22
C ARG A 98 -15.05 3.57 6.49
N ALA A 99 -15.89 4.35 7.16
CA ALA A 99 -16.46 5.54 6.55
C ALA A 99 -15.36 6.55 6.27
N ARG A 100 -14.46 6.77 7.22
CA ARG A 100 -13.37 7.69 7.04
C ARG A 100 -12.41 7.21 5.95
N GLY A 101 -12.17 5.89 5.91
CA GLY A 101 -11.34 5.32 4.86
C GLY A 101 -11.91 5.59 3.47
N ARG A 102 -13.22 5.42 3.32
CA ARG A 102 -13.86 5.71 2.04
C ARG A 102 -13.80 7.19 1.70
N LEU A 103 -13.99 8.05 2.70
CA LEU A 103 -13.94 9.48 2.47
C LEU A 103 -12.58 9.95 1.96
N VAL A 104 -11.50 9.35 2.43
CA VAL A 104 -10.17 9.72 1.96
C VAL A 104 -9.75 8.95 0.72
N GLY A 105 -10.57 8.00 0.26
CA GLY A 105 -10.36 7.34 -1.01
C GLY A 105 -9.52 6.07 -0.97
N SER A 106 -9.33 5.47 0.22
CA SER A 106 -8.60 4.21 0.28
C SER A 106 -9.42 3.10 -0.36
N GLU A 107 -8.76 2.15 -0.99
CA GLU A 107 -9.43 1.07 -1.67
C GLU A 107 -9.79 -0.09 -0.75
N GLN A 108 -9.01 -0.28 0.30
CA GLN A 108 -9.18 -1.44 1.16
C GLN A 108 -8.36 -1.26 2.43
N TYR A 109 -8.57 -2.13 3.42
CA TYR A 109 -7.69 -2.17 4.58
C TYR A 109 -7.33 -3.63 4.90
N LEU A 110 -6.19 -3.81 5.56
CA LEU A 110 -5.74 -5.10 6.07
C LEU A 110 -5.42 -4.94 7.54
N THR A 111 -5.64 -6.00 8.31
CA THR A 111 -5.31 -6.00 9.73
C THR A 111 -3.91 -6.56 9.93
N LYS A 112 -3.13 -5.94 10.79
CA LYS A 112 -1.80 -6.42 11.15
C LYS A 112 -1.92 -7.34 12.36
N PRO A 113 -1.23 -8.47 12.38
CA PRO A 113 -0.32 -8.96 11.34
C PRO A 113 -1.10 -9.52 10.15
N PHE A 114 -0.59 -9.26 8.97
CA PHE A 114 -1.19 -9.79 7.75
C PHE A 114 -0.44 -11.03 7.30
N THR A 115 -1.12 -11.87 6.53
CA THR A 115 -0.47 -13.03 5.94
C THR A 115 0.04 -12.67 4.55
N LYS A 116 0.93 -13.51 4.03
CA LYS A 116 1.40 -13.35 2.67
C LYS A 116 0.24 -13.34 1.68
N ASP A 117 -0.70 -14.27 1.86
CA ASP A 117 -1.83 -14.38 0.94
C ASP A 117 -2.70 -13.13 0.99
N GLU A 118 -2.90 -12.56 2.17
CA GLU A 118 -3.68 -11.33 2.29
C GLU A 118 -3.02 -10.17 1.54
N LEU A 119 -1.69 -10.06 1.66
CA LEU A 119 -0.96 -9.03 0.93
C LEU A 119 -1.09 -9.22 -0.57
N LEU A 120 -0.87 -10.45 -1.05
CA LEU A 120 -0.90 -10.73 -2.47
C LEU A 120 -2.29 -10.55 -3.06
N ASP A 121 -3.32 -10.96 -2.31
CA ASP A 121 -4.70 -10.80 -2.77
C ASP A 121 -5.06 -9.32 -2.90
N ALA A 122 -4.63 -8.50 -1.95
CA ALA A 122 -4.91 -7.06 -2.02
C ALA A 122 -4.22 -6.45 -3.24
N ILE A 123 -2.99 -6.85 -3.51
CA ILE A 123 -2.25 -6.34 -4.66
C ILE A 123 -2.94 -6.74 -5.95
N ARG A 124 -3.30 -8.00 -6.09
CA ARG A 124 -3.95 -8.48 -7.31
C ARG A 124 -5.31 -7.85 -7.53
N SER A 125 -6.02 -7.58 -6.44
CA SER A 125 -7.35 -7.00 -6.55
C SER A 125 -7.34 -5.54 -6.98
N HIS A 126 -6.30 -4.81 -6.64
CA HIS A 126 -6.31 -3.36 -6.83
C HIS A 126 -5.21 -2.82 -7.74
N SER A 127 -4.25 -3.64 -8.14
CA SER A 127 -3.16 -3.16 -8.97
C SER A 127 -3.64 -2.85 -10.38
N SER A 128 -3.42 -1.62 -10.84
CA SER A 128 -3.78 -1.25 -12.20
C SER A 128 -2.94 -1.99 -13.23
N LYS A 129 -1.73 -2.38 -12.86
CA LYS A 129 -0.86 -3.13 -13.74
C LYS A 129 -1.45 -4.52 -13.98
N SER A 130 -1.99 -5.14 -12.93
CA SER A 130 -2.65 -6.43 -13.03
C SER A 130 -3.91 -6.30 -13.89
N ASP A 131 -4.65 -5.22 -13.69
CA ASP A 131 -5.87 -4.97 -14.47
C ASP A 131 -5.57 -4.81 -15.95
N ARG A 132 -4.51 -4.06 -16.28
CA ARG A 132 -4.14 -3.87 -17.66
C ARG A 132 -3.75 -5.19 -18.31
N THR A 133 -3.03 -6.03 -17.57
CA THR A 133 -2.66 -7.34 -18.09
C THR A 133 -3.90 -8.18 -18.36
N ALA A 134 -4.82 -8.17 -17.43
CA ALA A 134 -6.06 -8.94 -17.57
C ALA A 134 -6.95 -8.39 -18.69
N GLY A 135 -6.92 -7.09 -18.89
CA GLY A 135 -7.75 -6.43 -19.88
C GLY A 135 -7.21 -6.50 -21.28
N SER A 136 -5.96 -6.90 -21.39
CA SER A 136 -5.37 -7.03 -22.72
C SER A 136 -5.73 -8.33 -23.36
#